data_acaf3b1e60a4453737fd12fe61dae5a9
#
_entry.id   acaf3b1e60a4453737fd12fe61dae5a9
#
_cell.length_a   1.000
_cell.length_b   1.000
_cell.length_c   1.000
_cell.angle_alpha   90.00
_cell.angle_beta   90.00
_cell.angle_gamma   90.00
#
_symmetry.space_group_name_H-M   'P 1'
#
loop_
_entity.id
_entity.type
_entity.pdbx_description
1 polymer ?
#
loop_
_entity_poly.entity_id
_entity_poly.type
_entity_poly.pdbx_seq_one_letter_code
_entity_poly.pdbx_strand_id
1 'polypeptide(L)'
;MEVKTINTILIANRGEIASRIIRTCKKMGIRSVAIYSDADRGTPYTREADQAVHIGGNELATSYLDQDKIIATAQKVGADAIHPGFGFLSENAGLSLIHI
;
A
#
# COMPACT_ATOMS: atom_id res chain seq x y z
N MET A 1 -18.79 -16.20 -13.74
CA MET A 1 -17.74 -15.21 -13.47
C MET A 1 -17.32 -15.33 -12.00
N GLU A 2 -16.05 -15.58 -11.75
CA GLU A 2 -15.56 -15.63 -10.39
C GLU A 2 -15.39 -14.21 -9.86
N VAL A 3 -15.91 -13.97 -8.67
CA VAL A 3 -15.64 -12.73 -7.95
C VAL A 3 -14.51 -13.04 -6.96
N LYS A 4 -13.35 -12.47 -7.21
CA LYS A 4 -12.22 -12.68 -6.32
C LYS A 4 -12.42 -11.88 -5.04
N THR A 5 -12.41 -12.56 -3.90
CA THR A 5 -12.49 -11.91 -2.61
C THR A 5 -11.14 -11.25 -2.29
N ILE A 6 -11.17 -9.97 -1.91
CA ILE A 6 -9.96 -9.27 -1.49
C ILE A 6 -9.82 -9.44 0.02
N ASN A 7 -8.75 -10.10 0.44
CA ASN A 7 -8.44 -10.34 1.85
C ASN A 7 -7.34 -9.44 2.38
N THR A 8 -6.40 -9.05 1.51
CA THR A 8 -5.23 -8.26 1.89
C THR A 8 -4.98 -7.20 0.84
N ILE A 9 -4.83 -5.95 1.27
CA ILE A 9 -4.54 -4.81 0.39
C ILE A 9 -3.22 -4.17 0.82
N LEU A 10 -2.32 -3.95 -0.14
CA LEU A 10 -1.15 -3.12 0.06
C LEU A 10 -1.53 -1.67 -0.26
N ILE A 11 -1.23 -0.76 0.66
CA ILE A 11 -1.56 0.65 0.53
C ILE A 11 -0.31 1.40 0.08
N ALA A 12 -0.30 1.85 -1.17
CA ALA A 12 0.84 2.51 -1.79
C ALA A 12 0.72 4.02 -1.66
N ASN A 13 0.60 4.49 -0.43
CA ASN A 13 0.55 5.91 -0.11
C ASN A 13 1.00 6.10 1.32
N ARG A 14 1.03 7.34 1.78
CA ARG A 14 1.55 7.71 3.09
C ARG A 14 0.63 8.70 3.80
N GLY A 15 0.94 8.98 5.07
CA GLY A 15 0.28 10.01 5.85
C GLY A 15 -1.20 9.76 6.08
N GLU A 16 -1.97 10.84 6.12
CA GLU A 16 -3.40 10.78 6.43
C GLU A 16 -4.19 9.98 5.39
N ILE A 17 -3.80 10.05 4.11
CA ILE A 17 -4.47 9.27 3.07
C ILE A 17 -4.32 7.77 3.36
N ALA A 18 -3.12 7.34 3.69
CA ALA A 18 -2.88 5.93 4.06
C ALA A 18 -3.68 5.55 5.31
N SER A 19 -3.69 6.40 6.33
CA SER A 19 -4.46 6.14 7.56
C SER A 19 -5.95 5.96 7.28
N ARG A 20 -6.52 6.80 6.42
CA ARG A 20 -7.95 6.69 6.07
C ARG A 20 -8.27 5.38 5.39
N ILE A 21 -7.42 4.95 4.46
CA ILE A 21 -7.61 3.66 3.77
C ILE A 21 -7.50 2.50 4.76
N ILE A 22 -6.51 2.56 5.66
CA ILE A 22 -6.31 1.53 6.68
C ILE A 22 -7.55 1.39 7.56
N ARG A 23 -8.13 2.51 8.00
CA ARG A 23 -9.32 2.49 8.83
C ARG A 23 -10.52 1.86 8.11
N THR A 24 -10.66 2.16 6.83
CA THR A 24 -11.71 1.55 6.01
C THR A 24 -11.48 0.04 5.86
N CYS A 25 -10.25 -0.38 5.65
CA CYS A 25 -9.91 -1.81 5.59
C CYS A 25 -10.31 -2.52 6.87
N LYS A 26 -10.04 -1.92 8.03
CA LYS A 26 -10.42 -2.51 9.31
C LYS A 26 -11.92 -2.70 9.43
N LYS A 27 -12.71 -1.72 9.00
CA LYS A 27 -14.17 -1.80 9.02
C LYS A 27 -14.69 -2.90 8.11
N MET A 28 -14.00 -3.17 7.03
CA MET A 28 -14.39 -4.20 6.06
C MET A 28 -13.81 -5.58 6.35
N GLY A 29 -13.01 -5.71 7.39
CA GLY A 29 -12.35 -6.97 7.70
C GLY A 29 -11.23 -7.34 6.74
N ILE A 30 -10.62 -6.35 6.08
CA ILE A 30 -9.54 -6.54 5.13
C ILE A 30 -8.20 -6.28 5.84
N ARG A 31 -7.24 -7.18 5.64
CA ARG A 31 -5.90 -7.00 6.18
C ARG A 31 -5.18 -5.92 5.38
N SER A 32 -4.57 -4.95 6.07
CA SER A 32 -3.86 -3.86 5.45
C SER A 32 -2.35 -4.01 5.61
N VAL A 33 -1.63 -3.75 4.52
CA VAL A 33 -0.17 -3.71 4.52
C VAL A 33 0.25 -2.30 4.10
N ALA A 34 0.95 -1.60 4.98
CA ALA A 34 1.50 -0.29 4.68
C ALA A 34 2.94 -0.42 4.21
N ILE A 35 3.37 0.50 3.37
CA ILE A 35 4.79 0.62 3.00
C ILE A 35 5.30 1.97 3.50
N TYR A 36 6.58 2.04 3.82
CA TYR A 36 7.14 3.29 4.35
C TYR A 36 8.59 3.48 3.93
N SER A 37 8.95 4.75 3.69
CA SER A 37 10.32 5.17 3.52
C SER A 37 10.96 5.45 4.89
N ASP A 38 12.26 5.74 4.91
CA ASP A 38 12.96 6.06 6.15
C ASP A 38 12.30 7.20 6.91
N ALA A 39 11.85 8.26 6.21
CA ALA A 39 11.23 9.42 6.85
C ALA A 39 9.90 9.08 7.53
N ASP A 40 9.20 8.07 7.06
CA ASP A 40 7.89 7.70 7.58
C ASP A 40 7.94 6.61 8.64
N ARG A 41 9.14 6.13 8.99
CA ARG A 41 9.30 5.09 10.01
C ARG A 41 8.66 5.52 11.33
N GLY A 42 7.76 4.68 11.85
CA GLY A 42 7.09 4.93 13.12
C GLY A 42 5.99 5.97 13.08
N THR A 43 5.61 6.48 11.92
CA THR A 43 4.47 7.40 11.79
C THR A 43 3.15 6.67 12.03
N PRO A 44 2.05 7.42 12.32
CA PRO A 44 0.79 6.78 12.72
C PRO A 44 0.28 5.72 11.75
N TYR A 45 0.29 5.99 10.44
CA TYR A 45 -0.26 5.02 9.50
C TYR A 45 0.51 3.69 9.51
N THR A 46 1.82 3.72 9.75
CA THR A 46 2.63 2.49 9.80
C THR A 46 2.27 1.62 11.00
N ARG A 47 1.80 2.24 12.07
CA ARG A 47 1.38 1.54 13.29
C ARG A 47 -0.07 1.08 13.25
N GLU A 48 -0.91 1.75 12.46
CA GLU A 48 -2.32 1.40 12.31
C GLU A 48 -2.52 0.19 11.40
N ALA A 49 -1.65 0.00 10.41
CA ALA A 49 -1.74 -1.14 9.49
C ALA A 49 -1.46 -2.46 10.20
N ASP A 50 -2.00 -3.55 9.67
CA ASP A 50 -1.73 -4.89 10.18
C ASP A 50 -0.27 -5.29 10.00
N GLN A 51 0.35 -4.81 8.92
CA GLN A 51 1.77 -5.03 8.65
C GLN A 51 2.34 -3.78 7.98
N ALA A 52 3.61 -3.48 8.27
CA ALA A 52 4.31 -2.37 7.64
C ALA A 52 5.64 -2.87 7.08
N VAL A 53 5.96 -2.48 5.84
CA VAL A 53 7.17 -2.93 5.14
C VAL A 53 8.01 -1.72 4.72
N HIS A 54 9.27 -1.74 5.09
CA HIS A 54 10.22 -0.71 4.66
C HIS A 54 10.58 -0.90 3.19
N ILE A 55 10.47 0.16 2.38
CA ILE A 55 10.66 0.06 0.93
C ILE A 55 11.83 0.90 0.39
N GLY A 56 12.51 1.66 1.21
CA GLY A 56 13.69 2.39 0.75
C GLY A 56 13.91 3.71 1.45
N GLY A 57 14.78 4.53 0.86
CA GLY A 57 15.13 5.84 1.39
C GLY A 57 14.06 6.90 1.16
N ASN A 58 14.43 8.16 1.37
CA ASN A 58 13.46 9.25 1.34
C ASN A 58 13.10 9.75 -0.06
N GLU A 59 13.82 9.31 -1.08
CA GLU A 59 13.53 9.72 -2.46
C GLU A 59 12.29 9.01 -2.98
N LEU A 60 11.35 9.77 -3.52
CA LEU A 60 10.10 9.21 -4.04
C LEU A 60 10.35 8.17 -5.15
N ALA A 61 11.33 8.44 -6.02
CA ALA A 61 11.62 7.55 -7.15
C ALA A 61 12.08 6.15 -6.70
N THR A 62 12.69 6.04 -5.52
CA THR A 62 13.20 4.77 -4.99
C THR A 62 12.31 4.16 -3.91
N SER A 63 11.16 4.79 -3.65
CA SER A 63 10.22 4.31 -2.64
C SER A 63 8.79 4.30 -3.19
N TYR A 64 8.02 5.35 -2.92
CA TYR A 64 6.59 5.36 -3.25
C TYR A 64 6.27 5.39 -4.75
N LEU A 65 7.21 5.84 -5.59
CA LEU A 65 7.04 5.87 -7.04
C LEU A 65 7.69 4.70 -7.76
N ASP A 66 8.35 3.80 -7.04
CA ASP A 66 8.97 2.62 -7.65
C ASP A 66 7.92 1.53 -7.81
N GLN A 67 7.27 1.51 -8.97
CA GLN A 67 6.20 0.58 -9.28
C GLN A 67 6.64 -0.88 -9.16
N ASP A 68 7.81 -1.23 -9.68
CA ASP A 68 8.30 -2.61 -9.65
C ASP A 68 8.54 -3.08 -8.22
N LYS A 69 9.10 -2.22 -7.38
CA LYS A 69 9.35 -2.53 -5.97
C LYS A 69 8.03 -2.74 -5.22
N ILE A 70 7.04 -1.89 -5.49
CA ILE A 70 5.73 -1.98 -4.84
C ILE A 70 5.02 -3.26 -5.24
N ILE A 71 5.04 -3.62 -6.52
CA ILE A 71 4.44 -4.86 -6.99
C ILE A 71 5.14 -6.07 -6.37
N ALA A 72 6.48 -6.07 -6.35
CA ALA A 72 7.25 -7.16 -5.75
C ALA A 72 6.93 -7.30 -4.25
N THR A 73 6.80 -6.18 -3.54
CA THR A 73 6.43 -6.19 -2.13
C THR A 73 5.03 -6.75 -1.93
N ALA A 74 4.08 -6.35 -2.77
CA ALA A 74 2.71 -6.85 -2.70
C ALA A 74 2.66 -8.37 -2.89
N GLN A 75 3.41 -8.89 -3.84
CA GLN A 75 3.50 -10.34 -4.06
C GLN A 75 4.12 -11.05 -2.86
N LYS A 76 5.16 -10.47 -2.29
CA LYS A 76 5.87 -11.06 -1.14
C LYS A 76 4.99 -11.16 0.10
N VAL A 77 4.15 -10.18 0.34
CA VAL A 77 3.26 -10.18 1.52
C VAL A 77 1.91 -10.85 1.25
N GLY A 78 1.69 -11.33 0.04
CA GLY A 78 0.45 -12.00 -0.31
C GLY A 78 -0.74 -11.06 -0.48
N ALA A 79 -0.51 -9.82 -0.91
CA ALA A 79 -1.58 -8.88 -1.15
C ALA A 79 -2.38 -9.26 -2.40
N ASP A 80 -3.70 -9.11 -2.31
CA ASP A 80 -4.60 -9.38 -3.43
C ASP A 80 -4.75 -8.18 -4.35
N ALA A 81 -4.49 -6.98 -3.83
CA ALA A 81 -4.65 -5.74 -4.57
C ALA A 81 -3.72 -4.66 -4.00
N ILE A 82 -3.49 -3.64 -4.80
CA ILE A 82 -2.74 -2.46 -4.40
C ILE A 82 -3.66 -1.25 -4.50
N HIS A 83 -3.73 -0.45 -3.43
CA HIS A 83 -4.51 0.78 -3.40
C HIS A 83 -3.56 1.96 -3.37
N PRO A 84 -3.44 2.73 -4.47
CA PRO A 84 -2.49 3.84 -4.54
C PRO A 84 -2.97 5.11 -3.84
N GLY A 85 -4.26 5.26 -3.54
CA GLY A 85 -4.78 6.49 -2.96
C GLY A 85 -4.75 7.64 -3.96
N PHE A 86 -4.38 8.84 -3.50
CA PHE A 86 -4.20 10.01 -4.34
C PHE A 86 -2.72 10.34 -4.48
N GLY A 87 -2.32 10.89 -5.61
CA GLY A 87 -0.93 11.25 -5.87
C GLY A 87 -0.05 10.03 -6.13
N PHE A 88 1.26 10.23 -6.16
CA PHE A 88 2.22 9.17 -6.39
C PHE A 88 1.83 8.27 -7.57
N LEU A 89 1.78 6.96 -7.37
CA LEU A 89 1.43 6.00 -8.42
C LEU A 89 -0.06 5.92 -8.73
N SER A 90 -0.91 6.65 -8.00
CA SER A 90 -2.34 6.65 -8.29
C SER A 90 -2.65 7.16 -9.70
N GLU A 91 -1.78 8.01 -10.24
CA GLU A 91 -1.90 8.52 -11.61
C GLU A 91 -1.28 7.60 -12.64
N ASN A 92 -0.63 6.53 -12.22
CA ASN A 92 -0.03 5.56 -13.12
C ASN A 92 -1.05 4.47 -13.45
N ALA A 93 -1.54 4.48 -14.69
CA ALA A 93 -2.55 3.53 -15.13
C ALA A 93 -2.12 2.06 -14.99
N GLY A 94 -0.82 1.80 -15.03
CA GLY A 94 -0.29 0.45 -14.88
C GLY A 94 -0.38 -0.10 -13.45
N LEU A 95 -0.57 0.77 -12.46
CA LEU A 95 -0.63 0.36 -11.06
C LEU A 95 -2.02 0.53 -10.45
N SER A 96 -2.83 1.44 -10.99
CA SER A 96 -4.14 1.76 -10.41
C SER A 96 -5.01 0.52 -10.31
N LEU A 97 -5.39 0.14 -9.08
CA LEU A 97 -6.26 -1.01 -8.79
C LEU A 97 -5.78 -2.33 -9.39
N ILE A 98 -4.48 -2.59 -9.33
CA ILE A 98 -3.93 -3.87 -9.79
C ILE A 98 -4.37 -4.98 -8.83
N HIS A 99 -4.99 -6.00 -9.41
CA HIS A 99 -5.26 -7.27 -8.72
C HIS A 99 -4.09 -8.20 -8.99
N ILE A 100 -3.51 -8.72 -7.95
CA ILE A 100 -2.33 -9.57 -8.03
C ILE A 100 -2.71 -11.04 -7.94
#